data_17777386145a726f02bb4690fdd86469
#
_entry.id   17777386145a726f02bb4690fdd86469
#
_cell.length_a   1.000
_cell.length_b   1.000
_cell.length_c   1.000
_cell.angle_alpha   90.00
_cell.angle_beta   90.00
_cell.angle_gamma   90.00
#
_symmetry.space_group_name_H-M   'P 1'
#
loop_
_entity.id
_entity.type
_entity.pdbx_description
1 polymer ?
#
loop_
_entity_poly.entity_id
_entity_poly.type
_entity_poly.pdbx_seq_one_letter_code
_entity_poly.pdbx_strand_id
1 'polypeptide(L)'
;MKSVLFRVGLLAAAVTLLVAACAPAAPAATPTAVATGPFKIAIVMPSAKNDYAFSQSIYEALLSVQKDMGGESKLQIAYSENLFNVPDAAAALRDYATKGYNLVIAHGSQYGTSLQQIAPDFPKTAFAWGTSLDTFQEDGINNVFAYQAEAEQGGYVQGVIGAMLSKSGVIGILGPVEAGDAKLYVDGFKQGVLATKPDDKVNVTYTGSFSDVSLMAAAATTQIQNMADVLTGSSQSVVGAIGVAKEKNVLWFGQQWDQTSLAPSIVVASQVYDWTGVIKDMIDSVQKGVVGGKAYNLTFKNNGLVIKYNPDFNVPAEVKSAADAAIQGIKDGKITVNP
;
A
#
# COMPACT_ATOMS: atom_id res chain seq x y z
N MET A 1 34.95 -82.48 -24.68
CA MET A 1 34.04 -82.05 -23.62
C MET A 1 33.63 -80.60 -23.87
N LYS A 2 32.89 -80.38 -24.92
CA LYS A 2 32.33 -79.06 -25.35
C LYS A 2 30.99 -79.35 -26.01
N SER A 3 30.03 -78.48 -25.85
CA SER A 3 28.74 -78.45 -26.56
C SER A 3 27.59 -79.25 -25.96
N VAL A 4 26.90 -78.70 -24.94
CA VAL A 4 25.47 -78.91 -24.73
C VAL A 4 24.96 -77.70 -23.87
N LEU A 5 24.92 -76.51 -24.41
CA LEU A 5 24.36 -75.33 -23.70
C LEU A 5 23.95 -74.25 -24.72
N PHE A 6 23.21 -74.65 -25.77
CA PHE A 6 22.79 -73.62 -26.75
C PHE A 6 21.43 -73.93 -27.41
N ARG A 7 20.44 -74.42 -26.66
CA ARG A 7 19.07 -74.63 -27.23
C ARG A 7 17.91 -74.51 -26.24
N VAL A 8 18.02 -73.65 -25.22
CA VAL A 8 16.85 -73.41 -24.35
C VAL A 8 16.66 -71.86 -24.11
N GLY A 9 16.93 -71.04 -25.11
CA GLY A 9 16.87 -69.60 -25.00
C GLY A 9 15.86 -68.88 -25.94
N LEU A 10 14.90 -69.60 -26.54
CA LEU A 10 14.07 -68.94 -27.57
C LEU A 10 12.56 -69.19 -27.43
N LEU A 11 12.04 -69.45 -26.25
CA LEU A 11 10.57 -69.62 -26.03
C LEU A 11 9.98 -68.82 -24.81
N ALA A 12 10.70 -67.84 -24.25
CA ALA A 12 10.24 -67.06 -23.13
C ALA A 12 10.07 -65.56 -23.45
N ALA A 13 10.11 -65.14 -24.73
CA ALA A 13 10.07 -63.73 -25.14
C ALA A 13 8.73 -63.33 -25.81
N ALA A 14 7.67 -64.11 -25.73
CA ALA A 14 6.40 -63.86 -26.47
C ALA A 14 5.13 -63.70 -25.58
N VAL A 15 5.25 -63.57 -24.25
CA VAL A 15 4.04 -63.49 -23.36
C VAL A 15 4.02 -62.24 -22.48
N THR A 16 4.93 -61.25 -22.63
CA THR A 16 4.99 -60.06 -21.76
C THR A 16 4.48 -58.78 -22.43
N LEU A 17 3.68 -58.81 -23.46
CA LEU A 17 3.21 -57.62 -24.21
C LEU A 17 1.69 -57.40 -24.22
N LEU A 18 0.95 -57.87 -23.22
CA LEU A 18 -0.54 -57.70 -23.20
C LEU A 18 -1.15 -57.34 -21.83
N VAL A 19 -0.42 -56.65 -20.94
CA VAL A 19 -0.94 -56.14 -19.66
C VAL A 19 -0.65 -54.65 -19.42
N ALA A 20 -0.52 -53.85 -20.48
CA ALA A 20 -0.31 -52.41 -20.35
C ALA A 20 -1.45 -51.57 -20.92
N ALA A 21 -2.69 -51.92 -20.66
CA ALA A 21 -3.86 -51.18 -21.16
C ALA A 21 -5.05 -51.16 -20.17
N CYS A 22 -4.86 -50.81 -18.92
CA CYS A 22 -5.92 -50.36 -18.01
C CYS A 22 -5.32 -49.62 -16.81
N ALA A 23 -4.59 -48.51 -17.08
CA ALA A 23 -4.39 -47.50 -16.06
C ALA A 23 -5.68 -46.66 -16.01
N PRO A 24 -6.37 -46.55 -14.89
CA PRO A 24 -7.51 -45.60 -14.79
C PRO A 24 -7.00 -44.22 -15.09
N ALA A 25 -7.62 -43.52 -16.06
CA ALA A 25 -7.35 -42.13 -16.33
C ALA A 25 -7.54 -41.35 -15.03
N ALA A 26 -6.53 -40.57 -14.66
CA ALA A 26 -6.63 -39.63 -13.53
C ALA A 26 -7.92 -38.79 -13.72
N PRO A 27 -8.76 -38.62 -12.68
CA PRO A 27 -9.95 -37.81 -12.82
C PRO A 27 -9.52 -36.41 -13.30
N ALA A 28 -10.08 -35.99 -14.43
CA ALA A 28 -9.95 -34.64 -14.91
C ALA A 28 -10.32 -33.69 -13.78
N ALA A 29 -9.46 -32.73 -13.47
CA ALA A 29 -9.74 -31.70 -12.48
C ALA A 29 -11.10 -31.07 -12.82
N THR A 30 -12.09 -31.28 -11.96
CA THR A 30 -13.41 -30.67 -12.09
C THR A 30 -13.20 -29.16 -12.14
N PRO A 31 -13.66 -28.45 -13.18
CA PRO A 31 -13.55 -26.99 -13.18
C PRO A 31 -14.24 -26.46 -11.93
N THR A 32 -13.48 -25.72 -11.12
CA THR A 32 -14.01 -25.06 -9.92
C THR A 32 -15.19 -24.21 -10.39
N ALA A 33 -16.38 -24.47 -9.87
CA ALA A 33 -17.58 -23.73 -10.22
C ALA A 33 -17.31 -22.24 -10.00
N VAL A 34 -17.41 -21.46 -11.07
CA VAL A 34 -17.34 -19.99 -11.01
C VAL A 34 -18.47 -19.56 -10.07
N ALA A 35 -18.14 -18.92 -8.97
CA ALA A 35 -19.12 -18.40 -8.02
C ALA A 35 -20.09 -17.48 -8.79
N THR A 36 -21.39 -17.80 -8.78
CA THR A 36 -22.42 -17.10 -9.58
C THR A 36 -22.85 -15.75 -8.98
N GLY A 37 -22.21 -15.30 -7.90
CA GLY A 37 -22.49 -14.04 -7.21
C GLY A 37 -21.41 -12.97 -7.42
N PRO A 38 -21.63 -11.75 -6.90
CA PRO A 38 -20.64 -10.68 -6.92
C PRO A 38 -19.39 -11.10 -6.14
N PHE A 39 -18.22 -10.59 -6.57
CA PHE A 39 -17.00 -10.69 -5.78
C PHE A 39 -17.15 -9.87 -4.50
N LYS A 40 -16.74 -10.40 -3.35
CA LYS A 40 -16.92 -9.76 -2.04
C LYS A 40 -15.57 -9.35 -1.46
N ILE A 41 -15.39 -8.07 -1.21
CA ILE A 41 -14.24 -7.53 -0.49
C ILE A 41 -14.69 -6.95 0.83
N ALA A 42 -13.95 -7.25 1.89
CA ALA A 42 -14.05 -6.55 3.16
C ALA A 42 -12.73 -5.84 3.46
N ILE A 43 -12.80 -4.66 4.08
CA ILE A 43 -11.62 -3.93 4.52
C ILE A 43 -11.76 -3.50 5.98
N VAL A 44 -10.69 -3.71 6.75
CA VAL A 44 -10.53 -3.27 8.14
C VAL A 44 -9.49 -2.16 8.16
N MET A 45 -9.90 -0.98 8.64
CA MET A 45 -9.11 0.26 8.62
C MET A 45 -8.93 0.84 10.02
N PRO A 46 -7.75 1.43 10.32
CA PRO A 46 -7.47 2.00 11.65
C PRO A 46 -8.25 3.29 11.92
N SER A 47 -8.48 4.11 10.91
CA SER A 47 -9.17 5.41 11.00
C SER A 47 -10.42 5.45 10.12
N ALA A 48 -11.11 6.58 10.13
CA ALA A 48 -12.29 6.81 9.32
C ALA A 48 -11.96 6.77 7.81
N LYS A 49 -12.89 6.27 7.01
CA LYS A 49 -12.78 6.21 5.54
C LYS A 49 -12.69 7.57 4.84
N ASN A 50 -12.82 8.66 5.58
CA ASN A 50 -12.72 10.05 5.12
C ASN A 50 -11.70 10.85 5.94
N ASP A 51 -10.60 10.21 6.34
CA ASP A 51 -9.55 10.77 7.18
C ASP A 51 -8.58 11.73 6.45
N TYR A 52 -8.80 11.97 5.16
CA TYR A 52 -7.89 12.72 4.27
C TYR A 52 -6.47 12.16 4.22
N ALA A 53 -6.31 10.87 4.52
CA ALA A 53 -5.02 10.20 4.63
C ALA A 53 -5.11 8.71 4.21
N PHE A 54 -4.57 7.84 5.05
CA PHE A 54 -4.31 6.44 4.77
C PHE A 54 -5.56 5.62 4.49
N SER A 55 -6.57 5.68 5.38
CA SER A 55 -7.79 4.90 5.22
C SER A 55 -8.63 5.37 4.03
N GLN A 56 -8.71 6.68 3.81
CA GLN A 56 -9.43 7.23 2.66
C GLN A 56 -8.80 6.80 1.34
N SER A 57 -7.47 6.76 1.24
CA SER A 57 -6.78 6.45 -0.02
C SER A 57 -7.19 5.08 -0.59
N ILE A 58 -7.26 4.06 0.25
CA ILE A 58 -7.63 2.71 -0.22
C ILE A 58 -9.15 2.55 -0.35
N TYR A 59 -9.93 3.21 0.51
CA TYR A 59 -11.39 3.15 0.42
C TYR A 59 -11.90 3.76 -0.89
N GLU A 60 -11.40 4.91 -1.28
CA GLU A 60 -11.72 5.55 -2.56
C GLU A 60 -11.24 4.71 -3.76
N ALA A 61 -10.08 4.06 -3.64
CA ALA A 61 -9.62 3.12 -4.67
C ALA A 61 -10.57 1.92 -4.81
N LEU A 62 -11.08 1.36 -3.70
CA LEU A 62 -12.08 0.30 -3.74
C LEU A 62 -13.37 0.76 -4.44
N LEU A 63 -13.87 1.97 -4.15
CA LEU A 63 -15.04 2.53 -4.82
C LEU A 63 -14.80 2.74 -6.32
N SER A 64 -13.61 3.20 -6.69
CA SER A 64 -13.21 3.34 -8.10
C SER A 64 -13.21 2.00 -8.80
N VAL A 65 -12.60 0.97 -8.21
CA VAL A 65 -12.58 -0.39 -8.76
C VAL A 65 -14.00 -0.96 -8.87
N GLN A 66 -14.86 -0.76 -7.86
CA GLN A 66 -16.25 -1.19 -7.89
C GLN A 66 -17.00 -0.58 -9.08
N LYS A 67 -16.83 0.74 -9.29
CA LYS A 67 -17.41 1.46 -10.44
C LYS A 67 -16.92 0.88 -11.76
N ASP A 68 -15.62 0.67 -11.90
CA ASP A 68 -15.00 0.14 -13.14
C ASP A 68 -15.47 -1.29 -13.46
N MET A 69 -15.74 -2.10 -12.43
CA MET A 69 -16.25 -3.46 -12.58
C MET A 69 -17.76 -3.53 -12.91
N GLY A 70 -18.48 -2.43 -12.85
CA GLY A 70 -19.93 -2.39 -13.15
C GLY A 70 -20.83 -2.32 -11.91
N GLY A 71 -20.28 -1.83 -10.77
CA GLY A 71 -21.01 -1.52 -9.55
C GLY A 71 -21.21 -2.69 -8.60
N GLU A 72 -22.10 -2.52 -7.62
CA GLU A 72 -22.34 -3.46 -6.52
C GLU A 72 -22.79 -4.88 -6.97
N SER A 73 -23.42 -4.97 -8.14
CA SER A 73 -23.82 -6.27 -8.71
C SER A 73 -22.61 -7.14 -9.11
N LYS A 74 -21.42 -6.56 -9.23
CA LYS A 74 -20.18 -7.24 -9.60
C LYS A 74 -19.17 -7.28 -8.47
N LEU A 75 -19.07 -6.23 -7.66
CA LEU A 75 -18.17 -6.12 -6.53
C LEU A 75 -18.92 -5.57 -5.32
N GLN A 76 -19.07 -6.37 -4.27
CA GLN A 76 -19.61 -5.93 -2.99
C GLN A 76 -18.47 -5.53 -2.05
N ILE A 77 -18.57 -4.36 -1.44
CA ILE A 77 -17.60 -3.84 -0.49
C ILE A 77 -18.23 -3.73 0.88
N ALA A 78 -17.60 -4.31 1.90
CA ALA A 78 -17.87 -4.05 3.30
C ALA A 78 -16.65 -3.42 3.96
N TYR A 79 -16.86 -2.65 5.01
CA TYR A 79 -15.75 -2.04 5.74
C TYR A 79 -16.02 -1.96 7.23
N SER A 80 -14.92 -1.96 8.00
CA SER A 80 -14.88 -1.57 9.42
C SER A 80 -13.82 -0.50 9.58
N GLU A 81 -14.16 0.60 10.21
CA GLU A 81 -13.30 1.77 10.37
C GLU A 81 -13.08 2.10 11.85
N ASN A 82 -12.09 2.98 12.16
CA ASN A 82 -11.73 3.40 13.51
C ASN A 82 -11.24 2.24 14.42
N LEU A 83 -10.60 1.24 13.84
CA LEU A 83 -10.13 0.05 14.55
C LEU A 83 -8.63 0.12 14.86
N PHE A 84 -8.17 1.20 15.53
CA PHE A 84 -6.79 1.25 16.06
C PHE A 84 -6.52 0.16 17.10
N ASN A 85 -7.57 -0.31 17.81
CA ASN A 85 -7.48 -1.43 18.72
C ASN A 85 -7.29 -2.74 17.94
N VAL A 86 -6.13 -3.39 18.11
CA VAL A 86 -5.77 -4.60 17.35
C VAL A 86 -6.70 -5.79 17.63
N PRO A 87 -7.10 -6.10 18.88
CA PRO A 87 -8.11 -7.13 19.16
C PRO A 87 -9.45 -6.94 18.44
N ASP A 88 -9.95 -5.71 18.37
CA ASP A 88 -11.22 -5.41 17.67
C ASP A 88 -11.06 -5.58 16.15
N ALA A 89 -9.93 -5.16 15.60
CA ALA A 89 -9.59 -5.38 14.20
C ALA A 89 -9.47 -6.87 13.87
N ALA A 90 -8.83 -7.65 14.72
CA ALA A 90 -8.72 -9.11 14.57
C ALA A 90 -10.09 -9.80 14.58
N ALA A 91 -10.99 -9.37 15.45
CA ALA A 91 -12.38 -9.88 15.49
C ALA A 91 -13.11 -9.55 14.18
N ALA A 92 -12.98 -8.34 13.64
CA ALA A 92 -13.58 -7.93 12.38
C ALA A 92 -13.02 -8.72 11.18
N LEU A 93 -11.71 -8.93 11.11
CA LEU A 93 -11.05 -9.74 10.08
C LEU A 93 -11.59 -11.17 10.06
N ARG A 94 -11.69 -11.79 11.23
CA ARG A 94 -12.22 -13.16 11.40
C ARG A 94 -13.72 -13.25 11.04
N ASP A 95 -14.50 -12.24 11.41
CA ASP A 95 -15.93 -12.17 11.10
C ASP A 95 -16.18 -12.12 9.58
N TYR A 96 -15.42 -11.27 8.86
CA TYR A 96 -15.52 -11.19 7.40
C TYR A 96 -15.11 -12.50 6.71
N ALA A 97 -14.03 -13.13 7.17
CA ALA A 97 -13.60 -14.43 6.64
C ALA A 97 -14.68 -15.50 6.87
N THR A 98 -15.28 -15.55 8.07
CA THR A 98 -16.39 -16.45 8.42
C THR A 98 -17.63 -16.22 7.55
N LYS A 99 -17.93 -14.97 7.18
CA LYS A 99 -19.03 -14.58 6.28
C LYS A 99 -18.75 -14.89 4.80
N GLY A 100 -17.60 -15.49 4.49
CA GLY A 100 -17.23 -15.94 3.15
C GLY A 100 -16.92 -14.80 2.18
N TYR A 101 -16.25 -13.75 2.65
CA TYR A 101 -15.67 -12.76 1.77
C TYR A 101 -14.51 -13.39 0.98
N ASN A 102 -14.38 -13.00 -0.30
CA ASN A 102 -13.35 -13.55 -1.18
C ASN A 102 -11.97 -12.96 -0.86
N LEU A 103 -11.92 -11.67 -0.53
CA LEU A 103 -10.72 -10.94 -0.13
C LEU A 103 -11.02 -10.11 1.12
N VAL A 104 -10.21 -10.26 2.17
CA VAL A 104 -10.29 -9.51 3.42
C VAL A 104 -9.00 -8.70 3.59
N ILE A 105 -9.10 -7.37 3.54
CA ILE A 105 -7.97 -6.46 3.58
C ILE A 105 -7.77 -5.96 5.02
N ALA A 106 -6.60 -6.23 5.58
CA ALA A 106 -6.11 -5.71 6.85
C ALA A 106 -5.24 -4.46 6.55
N HIS A 107 -5.87 -3.28 6.47
CA HIS A 107 -5.22 -2.04 6.09
C HIS A 107 -4.58 -1.35 7.29
N GLY A 108 -3.41 -1.83 7.71
CA GLY A 108 -2.65 -1.29 8.84
C GLY A 108 -1.50 -2.19 9.25
N SER A 109 -0.31 -1.63 9.40
CA SER A 109 0.90 -2.37 9.76
C SER A 109 0.76 -3.14 11.08
N GLN A 110 -0.01 -2.60 12.02
CA GLN A 110 -0.26 -3.21 13.34
C GLN A 110 -1.08 -4.52 13.29
N TYR A 111 -1.70 -4.86 12.15
CA TYR A 111 -2.57 -6.04 12.04
C TYR A 111 -1.83 -7.32 11.66
N GLY A 112 -0.53 -7.25 11.33
CA GLY A 112 0.25 -8.36 10.79
C GLY A 112 0.21 -9.60 11.66
N THR A 113 0.52 -9.51 12.95
CA THR A 113 0.51 -10.65 13.88
C THR A 113 -0.88 -11.30 13.99
N SER A 114 -1.94 -10.48 14.02
CA SER A 114 -3.30 -11.01 14.05
C SER A 114 -3.64 -11.74 12.76
N LEU A 115 -3.23 -11.19 11.62
CA LEU A 115 -3.47 -11.80 10.31
C LEU A 115 -2.72 -13.12 10.16
N GLN A 116 -1.46 -13.19 10.61
CA GLN A 116 -0.66 -14.42 10.65
C GLN A 116 -1.34 -15.54 11.43
N GLN A 117 -2.06 -15.20 12.50
CA GLN A 117 -2.83 -16.15 13.32
C GLN A 117 -4.17 -16.53 12.69
N ILE A 118 -4.81 -15.62 11.93
CA ILE A 118 -6.15 -15.83 11.39
C ILE A 118 -6.11 -16.54 10.03
N ALA A 119 -5.20 -16.18 9.15
CA ALA A 119 -5.20 -16.65 7.76
C ALA A 119 -5.16 -18.18 7.60
N PRO A 120 -4.41 -18.95 8.42
CA PRO A 120 -4.41 -20.42 8.34
C PRO A 120 -5.77 -21.08 8.60
N ASP A 121 -6.64 -20.47 9.40
CA ASP A 121 -7.97 -20.99 9.70
C ASP A 121 -8.93 -20.88 8.50
N PHE A 122 -8.62 -20.02 7.52
CA PHE A 122 -9.45 -19.72 6.36
C PHE A 122 -8.72 -19.90 5.02
N PRO A 123 -8.26 -21.11 4.68
CA PRO A 123 -7.36 -21.34 3.53
C PRO A 123 -7.98 -21.02 2.16
N LYS A 124 -9.30 -20.79 2.09
CA LYS A 124 -10.03 -20.42 0.87
C LYS A 124 -10.29 -18.91 0.77
N THR A 125 -10.07 -18.16 1.84
CA THR A 125 -10.19 -16.69 1.86
C THR A 125 -8.83 -16.09 1.55
N ALA A 126 -8.79 -15.18 0.60
CA ALA A 126 -7.60 -14.35 0.39
C ALA A 126 -7.57 -13.24 1.43
N PHE A 127 -6.41 -13.00 2.00
CA PHE A 127 -6.16 -11.85 2.85
C PHE A 127 -5.15 -10.90 2.17
N ALA A 128 -5.17 -9.63 2.57
CA ALA A 128 -4.15 -8.68 2.13
C ALA A 128 -3.70 -7.83 3.31
N TRP A 129 -2.39 -7.68 3.49
CA TRP A 129 -1.80 -6.92 4.57
C TRP A 129 -1.11 -5.65 4.08
N GLY A 130 -1.58 -4.49 4.49
CA GLY A 130 -0.93 -3.19 4.31
C GLY A 130 -0.50 -2.63 5.67
N THR A 131 0.63 -2.07 5.84
CA THR A 131 1.71 -1.72 4.92
C THR A 131 2.89 -2.66 5.17
N SER A 132 3.08 -3.62 4.34
CA SER A 132 4.12 -4.63 4.48
C SER A 132 4.43 -5.26 3.12
N LEU A 133 5.56 -5.92 3.00
CA LEU A 133 5.90 -6.80 1.88
C LEU A 133 5.93 -8.27 2.30
N ASP A 134 5.72 -8.57 3.57
CA ASP A 134 5.70 -9.93 4.09
C ASP A 134 4.36 -10.60 3.80
N THR A 135 4.39 -11.68 3.06
CA THR A 135 3.23 -12.52 2.72
C THR A 135 3.09 -13.73 3.62
N PHE A 136 3.97 -13.88 4.63
CA PHE A 136 4.08 -15.03 5.54
C PHE A 136 4.29 -16.40 4.84
N GLN A 137 4.77 -16.40 3.59
CA GLN A 137 5.04 -17.66 2.88
C GLN A 137 6.14 -18.50 3.55
N GLU A 138 7.13 -17.84 4.17
CA GLU A 138 8.19 -18.52 4.92
C GLU A 138 7.64 -19.24 6.16
N ASP A 139 6.49 -18.80 6.68
CA ASP A 139 5.76 -19.44 7.76
C ASP A 139 4.75 -20.50 7.29
N GLY A 140 4.73 -20.80 5.97
CA GLY A 140 3.83 -21.78 5.35
C GLY A 140 2.41 -21.25 5.12
N ILE A 141 2.15 -19.94 5.25
CA ILE A 141 0.86 -19.30 5.01
C ILE A 141 0.80 -18.86 3.55
N ASN A 142 -0.15 -19.37 2.78
CA ASN A 142 -0.19 -19.18 1.33
C ASN A 142 -1.38 -18.32 0.83
N ASN A 143 -2.17 -17.76 1.74
CA ASN A 143 -3.37 -17.01 1.41
C ASN A 143 -3.32 -15.55 1.87
N VAL A 144 -2.11 -14.97 1.91
CA VAL A 144 -1.90 -13.56 2.24
C VAL A 144 -1.15 -12.88 1.10
N PHE A 145 -1.73 -11.80 0.58
CA PHE A 145 -1.05 -10.78 -0.20
C PHE A 145 -0.46 -9.73 0.74
N ALA A 146 0.57 -9.03 0.30
CA ALA A 146 1.11 -7.90 1.02
C ALA A 146 1.22 -6.68 0.10
N TYR A 147 1.10 -5.46 0.65
CA TYR A 147 1.26 -4.24 -0.14
C TYR A 147 1.74 -3.06 0.70
N GLN A 148 2.57 -2.22 0.10
CA GLN A 148 3.02 -0.95 0.68
C GLN A 148 3.25 0.10 -0.40
N ALA A 149 3.46 1.36 0.04
CA ALA A 149 3.89 2.45 -0.81
C ALA A 149 5.38 2.72 -0.57
N GLU A 150 6.16 2.94 -1.64
CA GLU A 150 7.50 3.52 -1.55
C GLU A 150 7.34 5.04 -1.33
N ALA A 151 6.84 5.39 -0.14
CA ALA A 151 6.42 6.75 0.22
C ALA A 151 7.57 7.76 0.15
N GLU A 152 8.80 7.29 0.33
CA GLU A 152 10.03 8.08 0.19
C GLU A 152 10.19 8.72 -1.18
N GLN A 153 9.70 8.06 -2.24
CA GLN A 153 9.79 8.61 -3.59
C GLN A 153 9.02 9.93 -3.71
N GLY A 154 7.77 9.93 -3.27
CA GLY A 154 6.95 11.15 -3.31
C GLY A 154 7.37 12.17 -2.25
N GLY A 155 7.84 11.69 -1.09
CA GLY A 155 8.49 12.53 -0.08
C GLY A 155 9.64 13.32 -0.69
N TYR A 156 10.55 12.65 -1.40
CA TYR A 156 11.67 13.29 -2.08
C TYR A 156 11.23 14.40 -3.05
N VAL A 157 10.28 14.10 -3.92
CA VAL A 157 9.77 15.08 -4.89
C VAL A 157 9.13 16.28 -4.19
N GLN A 158 8.33 16.05 -3.15
CA GLN A 158 7.74 17.15 -2.37
C GLN A 158 8.79 17.93 -1.58
N GLY A 159 9.85 17.27 -1.12
CA GLY A 159 11.01 17.91 -0.52
C GLY A 159 11.73 18.87 -1.47
N VAL A 160 11.92 18.46 -2.74
CA VAL A 160 12.44 19.34 -3.81
C VAL A 160 11.56 20.57 -3.98
N ILE A 161 10.24 20.38 -4.10
CA ILE A 161 9.29 21.49 -4.24
C ILE A 161 9.34 22.40 -3.00
N GLY A 162 9.30 21.82 -1.81
CA GLY A 162 9.31 22.55 -0.53
C GLY A 162 10.55 23.41 -0.35
N ALA A 163 11.72 22.86 -0.64
CA ALA A 163 12.98 23.61 -0.58
C ALA A 163 12.99 24.81 -1.55
N MET A 164 12.51 24.62 -2.78
CA MET A 164 12.46 25.71 -3.76
C MET A 164 11.48 26.83 -3.39
N LEU A 165 10.39 26.49 -2.66
CA LEU A 165 9.36 27.45 -2.24
C LEU A 165 9.67 28.11 -0.89
N SER A 166 10.45 27.48 -0.03
CA SER A 166 10.82 28.02 1.28
C SER A 166 11.62 29.32 1.13
N LYS A 167 11.22 30.33 1.89
CA LYS A 167 11.88 31.65 2.00
C LYS A 167 12.75 31.74 3.24
N SER A 168 12.38 31.04 4.32
CA SER A 168 13.12 31.02 5.57
C SER A 168 14.32 30.06 5.54
N GLY A 169 14.32 29.07 4.64
CA GLY A 169 15.24 27.94 4.65
C GLY A 169 15.01 27.01 5.85
N VAL A 170 13.83 27.08 6.51
CA VAL A 170 13.45 26.20 7.62
C VAL A 170 12.17 25.43 7.28
N ILE A 171 12.28 24.12 7.30
CA ILE A 171 11.21 23.20 6.91
C ILE A 171 10.90 22.27 8.08
N GLY A 172 9.60 22.15 8.42
CA GLY A 172 9.10 21.26 9.47
C GLY A 172 8.46 20.00 8.90
N ILE A 173 8.88 18.84 9.36
CA ILE A 173 8.31 17.55 9.00
C ILE A 173 7.72 16.90 10.24
N LEU A 174 6.45 16.49 10.14
CA LEU A 174 5.68 15.91 11.23
C LEU A 174 5.37 14.44 10.95
N GLY A 175 5.79 13.54 11.83
CA GLY A 175 5.49 12.11 11.73
C GLY A 175 4.70 11.60 12.94
N PRO A 176 3.97 10.48 12.81
CA PRO A 176 3.30 9.84 13.96
C PRO A 176 4.30 9.05 14.80
N VAL A 177 4.99 8.10 14.19
CA VAL A 177 6.03 7.25 14.77
C VAL A 177 7.15 7.06 13.75
N GLU A 178 8.34 6.72 14.22
CA GLU A 178 9.50 6.47 13.35
C GLU A 178 9.49 5.02 12.82
N ALA A 179 8.46 4.70 12.04
CA ALA A 179 8.28 3.36 11.46
C ALA A 179 7.40 3.39 10.20
N GLY A 180 7.49 2.30 9.39
CA GLY A 180 6.66 2.06 8.22
C GLY A 180 6.72 3.15 7.15
N ASP A 181 5.67 3.30 6.37
CA ASP A 181 5.57 4.27 5.29
C ASP A 181 5.63 5.73 5.77
N ALA A 182 5.26 5.99 7.02
CA ALA A 182 5.42 7.30 7.63
C ALA A 182 6.90 7.71 7.74
N LYS A 183 7.77 6.80 8.19
CA LYS A 183 9.23 7.04 8.22
C LYS A 183 9.78 7.17 6.81
N LEU A 184 9.40 6.31 5.88
CA LEU A 184 9.82 6.37 4.48
C LEU A 184 9.55 7.77 3.90
N TYR A 185 8.33 8.28 4.09
CA TYR A 185 7.95 9.61 3.61
C TYR A 185 8.78 10.73 4.24
N VAL A 186 8.95 10.71 5.56
CA VAL A 186 9.72 11.72 6.32
C VAL A 186 11.17 11.76 5.82
N ASP A 187 11.80 10.60 5.69
CA ASP A 187 13.19 10.49 5.23
C ASP A 187 13.35 10.92 3.77
N GLY A 188 12.43 10.52 2.90
CA GLY A 188 12.40 10.96 1.53
C GLY A 188 12.26 12.48 1.40
N PHE A 189 11.32 13.07 2.13
CA PHE A 189 11.12 14.53 2.11
C PHE A 189 12.39 15.28 2.55
N LYS A 190 13.00 14.85 3.66
CA LYS A 190 14.26 15.39 4.15
C LYS A 190 15.37 15.28 3.10
N GLN A 191 15.51 14.13 2.45
CA GLN A 191 16.52 13.94 1.39
C GLN A 191 16.27 14.86 0.21
N GLY A 192 15.02 15.04 -0.24
CA GLY A 192 14.67 15.94 -1.33
C GLY A 192 14.99 17.40 -1.02
N VAL A 193 14.74 17.85 0.21
CA VAL A 193 15.12 19.19 0.68
C VAL A 193 16.64 19.37 0.60
N LEU A 194 17.40 18.49 1.23
CA LEU A 194 18.85 18.61 1.33
C LEU A 194 19.57 18.39 -0.01
N ALA A 195 19.00 17.62 -0.92
CA ALA A 195 19.52 17.49 -2.29
C ALA A 195 19.30 18.76 -3.12
N THR A 196 18.31 19.58 -2.79
CA THR A 196 17.96 20.81 -3.50
C THR A 196 18.66 22.04 -2.90
N LYS A 197 18.59 22.15 -1.57
CA LYS A 197 19.23 23.23 -0.79
C LYS A 197 19.92 22.62 0.43
N PRO A 198 21.21 22.28 0.34
CA PRO A 198 21.95 21.61 1.41
C PRO A 198 22.04 22.41 2.72
N ASP A 199 21.91 23.72 2.65
CA ASP A 199 22.00 24.64 3.80
C ASP A 199 20.65 24.83 4.52
N ASP A 200 19.54 24.33 3.95
CA ASP A 200 18.23 24.44 4.57
C ASP A 200 18.16 23.59 5.85
N LYS A 201 17.50 24.14 6.86
CA LYS A 201 17.28 23.47 8.13
C LYS A 201 16.01 22.64 8.09
N VAL A 202 16.16 21.32 8.24
CA VAL A 202 15.03 20.38 8.29
C VAL A 202 14.81 19.90 9.73
N ASN A 203 13.69 20.27 10.31
CA ASN A 203 13.30 19.85 11.66
C ASN A 203 12.26 18.73 11.57
N VAL A 204 12.54 17.56 12.15
CA VAL A 204 11.60 16.42 12.21
C VAL A 204 11.05 16.29 13.62
N THR A 205 9.74 16.11 13.74
CA THR A 205 9.06 15.82 15.00
C THR A 205 8.16 14.60 14.85
N TYR A 206 8.39 13.56 15.64
CA TYR A 206 7.48 12.42 15.79
C TYR A 206 6.61 12.63 17.02
N THR A 207 5.27 12.59 16.84
CA THR A 207 4.28 12.88 17.89
C THR A 207 4.03 11.70 18.82
N GLY A 208 4.41 10.48 18.42
CA GLY A 208 4.12 9.24 19.14
C GLY A 208 2.68 8.72 18.93
N SER A 209 1.88 9.37 18.06
CA SER A 209 0.49 8.99 17.83
C SER A 209 0.07 9.15 16.36
N PHE A 210 -0.66 8.16 15.83
CA PHE A 210 -1.28 8.25 14.52
C PHE A 210 -2.59 9.06 14.51
N SER A 211 -3.27 9.17 15.66
CA SER A 211 -4.65 9.66 15.73
C SER A 211 -4.86 10.92 16.59
N ASP A 212 -3.85 11.37 17.32
CA ASP A 212 -4.00 12.54 18.21
C ASP A 212 -3.82 13.86 17.45
N VAL A 213 -4.95 14.49 17.15
CA VAL A 213 -5.04 15.77 16.44
C VAL A 213 -4.37 16.91 17.23
N SER A 214 -4.44 16.87 18.56
CA SER A 214 -3.88 17.91 19.43
C SER A 214 -2.35 17.85 19.45
N LEU A 215 -1.77 16.66 19.52
CA LEU A 215 -0.30 16.48 19.42
C LEU A 215 0.22 16.96 18.06
N MET A 216 -0.51 16.68 16.99
CA MET A 216 -0.11 17.10 15.65
C MET A 216 -0.19 18.63 15.50
N ALA A 217 -1.22 19.27 16.05
CA ALA A 217 -1.34 20.72 16.10
C ALA A 217 -0.22 21.38 16.93
N ALA A 218 0.10 20.82 18.10
CA ALA A 218 1.19 21.30 18.94
C ALA A 218 2.56 21.18 18.26
N ALA A 219 2.80 20.07 17.57
CA ALA A 219 4.02 19.88 16.79
C ALA A 219 4.15 20.90 15.66
N ALA A 220 3.07 21.18 14.90
CA ALA A 220 3.05 22.21 13.87
C ALA A 220 3.33 23.60 14.45
N THR A 221 2.70 23.93 15.58
CA THR A 221 2.93 25.20 16.30
C THR A 221 4.42 25.36 16.65
N THR A 222 5.03 24.33 17.20
CA THR A 222 6.44 24.32 17.57
C THR A 222 7.35 24.52 16.35
N GLN A 223 7.06 23.88 15.22
CA GLN A 223 7.85 24.04 14.00
C GLN A 223 7.75 25.49 13.45
N ILE A 224 6.56 26.07 13.48
CA ILE A 224 6.36 27.46 13.03
C ILE A 224 7.06 28.47 13.98
N GLN A 225 7.04 28.24 15.29
CA GLN A 225 7.81 29.03 16.25
C GLN A 225 9.32 28.94 16.00
N ASN A 226 9.79 27.81 15.49
CA ASN A 226 11.15 27.59 15.04
C ASN A 226 11.42 28.10 13.60
N MET A 227 10.57 28.98 13.09
CA MET A 227 10.68 29.68 11.81
C MET A 227 10.41 28.82 10.57
N ALA A 228 9.80 27.66 10.69
CA ALA A 228 9.38 26.87 9.52
C ALA A 228 8.29 27.61 8.74
N ASP A 229 8.52 27.82 7.44
CA ASP A 229 7.55 28.40 6.50
C ASP A 229 6.99 27.38 5.49
N VAL A 230 7.48 26.14 5.60
CA VAL A 230 6.99 24.95 4.89
C VAL A 230 6.79 23.83 5.91
N LEU A 231 5.61 23.22 5.88
CA LEU A 231 5.27 22.04 6.69
C LEU A 231 4.79 20.89 5.83
N THR A 232 5.04 19.70 6.31
CA THR A 232 4.44 18.45 5.82
C THR A 232 4.20 17.48 6.98
N GLY A 233 3.40 16.44 6.76
CA GLY A 233 3.21 15.41 7.76
C GLY A 233 2.56 14.15 7.22
N SER A 234 2.85 13.03 7.89
CA SER A 234 2.30 11.72 7.62
C SER A 234 1.57 11.20 8.85
N SER A 235 0.25 11.28 8.87
CA SER A 235 -0.60 10.77 9.96
C SER A 235 -2.08 10.89 9.61
N GLN A 236 -2.94 10.11 10.25
CA GLN A 236 -4.39 10.26 10.18
C GLN A 236 -4.90 11.49 10.97
N SER A 237 -4.02 12.13 11.74
CA SER A 237 -4.32 13.34 12.55
C SER A 237 -3.80 14.64 11.94
N VAL A 238 -3.35 14.64 10.68
CA VAL A 238 -2.77 15.82 9.99
C VAL A 238 -3.69 17.04 9.95
N VAL A 239 -5.00 16.85 10.09
CA VAL A 239 -5.96 17.95 10.14
C VAL A 239 -5.64 18.98 11.25
N GLY A 240 -5.04 18.53 12.35
CA GLY A 240 -4.57 19.44 13.42
C GLY A 240 -3.43 20.33 12.96
N ALA A 241 -2.43 19.78 12.30
CA ALA A 241 -1.31 20.54 11.76
C ALA A 241 -1.73 21.47 10.62
N ILE A 242 -2.61 21.00 9.72
CA ILE A 242 -3.12 21.79 8.60
C ILE A 242 -3.91 23.01 9.12
N GLY A 243 -4.71 22.82 10.19
CA GLY A 243 -5.43 23.93 10.83
C GLY A 243 -4.49 25.03 11.31
N VAL A 244 -3.43 24.68 12.02
CA VAL A 244 -2.40 25.62 12.50
C VAL A 244 -1.64 26.26 11.32
N ALA A 245 -1.22 25.47 10.32
CA ALA A 245 -0.54 25.98 9.14
C ALA A 245 -1.40 27.01 8.38
N LYS A 246 -2.71 26.74 8.25
CA LYS A 246 -3.69 27.65 7.61
C LYS A 246 -3.79 28.97 8.35
N GLU A 247 -3.93 28.95 9.69
CA GLU A 247 -3.99 30.17 10.52
C GLU A 247 -2.72 31.03 10.39
N LYS A 248 -1.57 30.41 10.24
CA LYS A 248 -0.26 31.06 10.16
C LYS A 248 0.20 31.32 8.74
N ASN A 249 -0.59 30.93 7.74
CA ASN A 249 -0.27 31.05 6.31
C ASN A 249 1.09 30.40 5.94
N VAL A 250 1.34 29.21 6.51
CA VAL A 250 2.53 28.40 6.25
C VAL A 250 2.18 27.34 5.19
N LEU A 251 3.07 27.11 4.23
CA LEU A 251 2.83 26.15 3.14
C LEU A 251 2.72 24.74 3.69
N TRP A 252 1.80 23.96 3.10
CA TRP A 252 1.56 22.57 3.45
C TRP A 252 1.72 21.63 2.26
N PHE A 253 2.35 20.48 2.50
CA PHE A 253 2.40 19.36 1.58
C PHE A 253 1.66 18.17 2.17
N GLY A 254 0.67 17.65 1.42
CA GLY A 254 -0.16 16.53 1.83
C GLY A 254 0.45 15.17 1.46
N GLN A 255 -0.02 14.12 2.15
CA GLN A 255 0.39 12.74 1.90
C GLN A 255 -0.81 11.80 1.94
N GLN A 256 -0.69 10.69 1.20
CA GLN A 256 -1.64 9.57 1.11
C GLN A 256 -2.93 9.90 0.35
N TRP A 257 -3.52 11.06 0.55
CA TRP A 257 -4.72 11.56 -0.13
C TRP A 257 -4.59 13.05 -0.46
N ASP A 258 -5.44 13.53 -1.36
CA ASP A 258 -5.51 14.95 -1.70
C ASP A 258 -6.07 15.77 -0.55
N GLN A 259 -5.24 16.61 0.05
CA GLN A 259 -5.59 17.46 1.19
C GLN A 259 -5.95 18.89 0.80
N THR A 260 -6.06 19.18 -0.50
CA THR A 260 -6.35 20.53 -1.02
C THR A 260 -7.58 21.17 -0.38
N SER A 261 -8.67 20.40 -0.21
CA SER A 261 -9.95 20.92 0.33
C SER A 261 -9.87 21.37 1.79
N LEU A 262 -8.89 20.89 2.56
CA LEU A 262 -8.72 21.29 3.97
C LEU A 262 -8.19 22.72 4.10
N ALA A 263 -7.30 23.13 3.20
CA ALA A 263 -6.70 24.46 3.22
C ALA A 263 -6.23 24.90 1.82
N PRO A 264 -7.15 25.26 0.90
CA PRO A 264 -6.82 25.55 -0.50
C PRO A 264 -5.77 26.65 -0.70
N SER A 265 -5.69 27.59 0.27
CA SER A 265 -4.74 28.73 0.17
C SER A 265 -3.28 28.36 0.47
N ILE A 266 -3.03 27.24 1.16
CA ILE A 266 -1.66 26.88 1.61
C ILE A 266 -1.22 25.48 1.21
N VAL A 267 -2.13 24.59 0.85
CA VAL A 267 -1.75 23.26 0.31
C VAL A 267 -1.17 23.44 -1.08
N VAL A 268 0.08 23.03 -1.24
CA VAL A 268 0.81 23.16 -2.52
C VAL A 268 0.55 21.96 -3.42
N ALA A 269 0.74 20.78 -2.86
CA ALA A 269 0.55 19.50 -3.54
C ALA A 269 0.35 18.39 -2.50
N SER A 270 -0.18 17.25 -2.95
CA SER A 270 -0.29 16.03 -2.15
C SER A 270 0.32 14.84 -2.88
N GLN A 271 1.09 14.00 -2.19
CA GLN A 271 1.42 12.67 -2.66
C GLN A 271 0.19 11.78 -2.45
N VAL A 272 -0.41 11.34 -3.53
CA VAL A 272 -1.60 10.47 -3.49
C VAL A 272 -1.20 9.02 -3.76
N TYR A 273 -1.77 8.09 -3.01
CA TYR A 273 -1.65 6.66 -3.20
C TYR A 273 -2.79 6.16 -4.08
N ASP A 274 -2.48 5.64 -5.26
CA ASP A 274 -3.45 4.99 -6.13
C ASP A 274 -3.36 3.47 -6.01
N TRP A 275 -4.22 2.89 -5.18
CA TRP A 275 -4.30 1.46 -4.93
C TRP A 275 -5.12 0.70 -5.98
N THR A 276 -5.72 1.37 -6.97
CA THR A 276 -6.66 0.75 -7.92
C THR A 276 -6.02 -0.40 -8.69
N GLY A 277 -4.77 -0.25 -9.14
CA GLY A 277 -4.02 -1.28 -9.84
C GLY A 277 -3.76 -2.51 -8.97
N VAL A 278 -3.36 -2.31 -7.72
CA VAL A 278 -3.09 -3.38 -6.74
C VAL A 278 -4.36 -4.15 -6.42
N ILE A 279 -5.47 -3.45 -6.17
CA ILE A 279 -6.76 -4.07 -5.86
C ILE A 279 -7.27 -4.91 -7.04
N LYS A 280 -7.20 -4.37 -8.27
CA LYS A 280 -7.59 -5.09 -9.49
C LYS A 280 -6.77 -6.37 -9.69
N ASP A 281 -5.46 -6.32 -9.47
CA ASP A 281 -4.60 -7.49 -9.62
C ASP A 281 -4.87 -8.54 -8.54
N MET A 282 -5.15 -8.14 -7.29
CA MET A 282 -5.57 -9.07 -6.23
C MET A 282 -6.90 -9.74 -6.58
N ILE A 283 -7.91 -8.99 -7.05
CA ILE A 283 -9.20 -9.55 -7.48
C ILE A 283 -9.00 -10.57 -8.60
N ASP A 284 -8.25 -10.21 -9.64
CA ASP A 284 -7.95 -11.08 -10.79
C ASP A 284 -7.21 -12.35 -10.35
N SER A 285 -6.23 -12.22 -9.45
CA SER A 285 -5.51 -13.35 -8.87
C SER A 285 -6.45 -14.32 -8.13
N VAL A 286 -7.31 -13.78 -7.26
CA VAL A 286 -8.28 -14.59 -6.50
C VAL A 286 -9.29 -15.29 -7.42
N GLN A 287 -9.78 -14.62 -8.47
CA GLN A 287 -10.66 -15.21 -9.46
C GLN A 287 -10.00 -16.36 -10.26
N LYS A 288 -8.66 -16.31 -10.39
CA LYS A 288 -7.84 -17.37 -11.00
C LYS A 288 -7.41 -18.46 -10.02
N GLY A 289 -7.85 -18.38 -8.76
CA GLY A 289 -7.52 -19.35 -7.72
C GLY A 289 -6.19 -19.11 -6.99
N VAL A 290 -5.55 -17.97 -7.21
CA VAL A 290 -4.35 -17.54 -6.48
C VAL A 290 -4.77 -16.62 -5.34
N VAL A 291 -4.67 -17.11 -4.11
CA VAL A 291 -5.24 -16.44 -2.93
C VAL A 291 -4.21 -15.67 -2.08
N GLY A 292 -2.94 -15.63 -2.48
CA GLY A 292 -1.87 -14.96 -1.74
C GLY A 292 -0.49 -15.15 -2.36
N GLY A 293 0.55 -14.87 -1.57
CA GLY A 293 1.95 -15.10 -1.95
C GLY A 293 2.55 -14.06 -2.89
N LYS A 294 1.88 -12.92 -3.08
CA LYS A 294 2.40 -11.82 -3.90
C LYS A 294 2.42 -10.53 -3.10
N ALA A 295 3.55 -9.82 -3.16
CA ALA A 295 3.73 -8.51 -2.59
C ALA A 295 3.70 -7.42 -3.67
N TYR A 296 3.15 -6.25 -3.32
CA TYR A 296 2.98 -5.13 -4.22
C TYR A 296 3.59 -3.86 -3.63
N ASN A 297 4.25 -3.07 -4.47
CA ASN A 297 4.73 -1.73 -4.13
C ASN A 297 4.02 -0.69 -5.00
N LEU A 298 3.55 0.40 -4.38
CA LEU A 298 3.21 1.61 -5.12
C LEU A 298 4.47 2.43 -5.36
N THR A 299 4.71 2.80 -6.60
CA THR A 299 5.87 3.58 -7.05
C THR A 299 5.45 4.61 -8.09
N PHE A 300 6.30 5.59 -8.39
CA PHE A 300 6.09 6.43 -9.58
C PHE A 300 6.12 5.61 -10.88
N LYS A 301 6.94 4.55 -10.93
CA LYS A 301 7.11 3.74 -12.14
C LYS A 301 5.84 3.03 -12.59
N ASN A 302 5.02 2.56 -11.63
CA ASN A 302 3.74 1.89 -11.91
C ASN A 302 2.53 2.83 -11.76
N ASN A 303 2.75 4.14 -11.61
CA ASN A 303 1.75 5.17 -11.37
C ASN A 303 0.92 4.95 -10.10
N GLY A 304 1.38 4.14 -9.16
CA GLY A 304 0.76 3.96 -7.85
C GLY A 304 1.01 5.14 -6.91
N LEU A 305 2.06 5.94 -7.17
CA LEU A 305 2.31 7.22 -6.53
C LEU A 305 2.10 8.35 -7.51
N VAL A 306 1.37 9.39 -7.09
CA VAL A 306 1.07 10.57 -7.91
C VAL A 306 1.29 11.83 -7.08
N ILE A 307 1.98 12.82 -7.64
CA ILE A 307 2.01 14.17 -7.07
C ILE A 307 0.84 14.95 -7.65
N LYS A 308 -0.18 15.20 -6.83
CA LYS A 308 -1.35 15.97 -7.20
C LYS A 308 -1.18 17.42 -6.75
N TYR A 309 -0.97 18.32 -7.69
CA TYR A 309 -0.90 19.75 -7.42
C TYR A 309 -2.27 20.33 -7.09
N ASN A 310 -2.29 21.27 -6.16
CA ASN A 310 -3.46 22.09 -5.92
C ASN A 310 -3.68 23.06 -7.10
N PRO A 311 -4.82 23.00 -7.80
CA PRO A 311 -5.06 23.88 -8.96
C PRO A 311 -5.15 25.36 -8.59
N ASP A 312 -5.50 25.68 -7.34
CA ASP A 312 -5.64 27.05 -6.85
C ASP A 312 -4.33 27.63 -6.33
N PHE A 313 -3.28 26.83 -6.19
CA PHE A 313 -1.94 27.27 -5.78
C PHE A 313 -1.05 27.42 -7.01
N ASN A 314 -0.57 28.64 -7.25
CA ASN A 314 0.28 28.91 -8.40
C ASN A 314 1.73 28.45 -8.14
N VAL A 315 2.03 27.18 -8.41
CA VAL A 315 3.39 26.65 -8.35
C VAL A 315 4.19 27.18 -9.54
N PRO A 316 5.36 27.85 -9.34
CA PRO A 316 6.20 28.35 -10.43
C PRO A 316 6.61 27.25 -11.42
N ALA A 317 6.75 27.61 -12.71
CA ALA A 317 7.05 26.65 -13.76
C ALA A 317 8.39 25.91 -13.56
N GLU A 318 9.41 26.63 -13.07
CA GLU A 318 10.71 26.08 -12.73
C GLU A 318 10.64 25.05 -11.59
N VAL A 319 9.76 25.25 -10.59
CA VAL A 319 9.53 24.32 -9.50
C VAL A 319 8.86 23.04 -10.00
N LYS A 320 7.84 23.16 -10.87
CA LYS A 320 7.21 22.01 -11.52
C LYS A 320 8.21 21.23 -12.36
N SER A 321 9.04 21.92 -13.14
CA SER A 321 10.07 21.28 -13.97
C SER A 321 11.10 20.51 -13.12
N ALA A 322 11.51 21.05 -11.98
CA ALA A 322 12.39 20.35 -11.04
C ALA A 322 11.75 19.10 -10.44
N ALA A 323 10.48 19.20 -10.07
CA ALA A 323 9.71 18.06 -9.57
C ALA A 323 9.56 16.96 -10.64
N ASP A 324 9.23 17.32 -11.87
CA ASP A 324 9.10 16.38 -13.00
C ASP A 324 10.43 15.70 -13.31
N ALA A 325 11.54 16.45 -13.25
CA ALA A 325 12.89 15.90 -13.40
C ALA A 325 13.24 14.92 -12.28
N ALA A 326 12.85 15.20 -11.04
CA ALA A 326 13.02 14.30 -9.91
C ALA A 326 12.19 13.01 -10.08
N ILE A 327 10.91 13.12 -10.46
CA ILE A 327 10.06 11.97 -10.76
C ILE A 327 10.69 11.11 -11.86
N GLN A 328 11.14 11.73 -12.96
CA GLN A 328 11.76 11.00 -14.05
C GLN A 328 13.09 10.37 -13.63
N GLY A 329 13.89 11.05 -12.84
CA GLY A 329 15.15 10.53 -12.29
C GLY A 329 14.93 9.29 -11.41
N ILE A 330 13.87 9.29 -10.59
CA ILE A 330 13.46 8.13 -9.77
C ILE A 330 12.99 6.98 -10.67
N LYS A 331 12.11 7.26 -11.64
CA LYS A 331 11.62 6.24 -12.60
C LYS A 331 12.75 5.56 -13.38
N ASP A 332 13.77 6.32 -13.73
CA ASP A 332 14.95 5.86 -14.49
C ASP A 332 16.02 5.18 -13.59
N GLY A 333 15.85 5.20 -12.27
CA GLY A 333 16.84 4.72 -11.31
C GLY A 333 18.10 5.60 -11.19
N LYS A 334 18.08 6.85 -11.70
CA LYS A 334 19.17 7.83 -11.56
C LYS A 334 19.16 8.50 -10.20
N ILE A 335 18.00 8.60 -9.58
CA ILE A 335 17.81 9.05 -8.21
C ILE A 335 17.34 7.86 -7.40
N THR A 336 18.15 7.46 -6.43
CA THR A 336 17.79 6.46 -5.42
C THR A 336 17.48 7.20 -4.12
N VAL A 337 16.26 7.06 -3.62
CA VAL A 337 15.87 7.58 -2.31
C VAL A 337 16.11 6.46 -1.30
N ASN A 338 16.98 6.70 -0.32
CA ASN A 338 17.34 5.70 0.69
C ASN A 338 16.69 6.11 2.02
N PRO A 339 15.63 5.40 2.47
CA PRO A 339 14.92 5.69 3.73
C PRO A 339 15.71 5.26 4.96
#